data_9d2352410387cb7a4b620b0be34d791b
#
_entry.id   9d2352410387cb7a4b620b0be34d791b
#
_cell.length_a   1.000
_cell.length_b   1.000
_cell.length_c   1.000
_cell.angle_alpha   90.00
_cell.angle_beta   90.00
_cell.angle_gamma   90.00
#
_symmetry.space_group_name_H-M   'P 1'
#
loop_
_entity.id
_entity.type
_entity.pdbx_description
1 polymer ?
#
loop_
_entity_poly.entity_id
_entity_poly.type
_entity_poly.pdbx_seq_one_letter_code
_entity_poly.pdbx_strand_id
1 'polypeptide(L)'
;MKKFFLYLIAFALPPMVSLAQERQIKEKGKTFFKPHPFLQLQGGAAHTLGEATFMDLISPAAALNLGYQFTPVFGMRLGASGWQGKGGWVAPAQLYEFQFVQGNLDLLFDLGALFGGFKPKRAISPYLFAGGGYAYGFENGATAINTNDYDLEYLWMEKRGFLGGRVGLGMSVRISDAVAIILEGGATILDDHFNSKRANNPDWQFN
;
A
#
# COMPACT_ATOMS: atom_id res chain seq x y z
N MET A 1 3.65 -15.20 -23.55
CA MET A 1 2.73 -14.38 -22.76
C MET A 1 1.77 -15.13 -21.81
N LYS A 2 2.00 -16.38 -21.44
CA LYS A 2 1.11 -17.13 -20.53
C LYS A 2 1.77 -17.55 -19.20
N LYS A 3 2.99 -17.10 -18.92
CA LYS A 3 3.71 -17.42 -17.67
C LYS A 3 3.76 -16.28 -16.65
N PHE A 4 3.22 -15.12 -16.98
CA PHE A 4 3.26 -13.91 -16.13
C PHE A 4 2.25 -13.92 -14.97
N PHE A 5 1.22 -14.78 -15.04
CA PHE A 5 0.10 -14.75 -14.09
C PHE A 5 0.29 -15.68 -12.86
N LEU A 6 1.32 -16.51 -12.84
CA LEU A 6 1.45 -17.54 -11.80
C LEU A 6 2.39 -17.17 -10.65
N TYR A 7 3.14 -16.08 -10.75
CA TYR A 7 4.09 -15.67 -9.71
C TYR A 7 3.53 -14.65 -8.71
N LEU A 8 2.28 -14.22 -8.89
CA LEU A 8 1.63 -13.21 -8.03
C LEU A 8 1.10 -13.77 -6.69
N ILE A 9 1.22 -15.07 -6.41
CA ILE A 9 0.52 -15.74 -5.28
C ILE A 9 1.47 -16.27 -4.20
N ALA A 10 2.77 -16.18 -4.34
CA ALA A 10 3.70 -16.86 -3.42
C ALA A 10 4.59 -15.94 -2.58
N PHE A 11 4.21 -14.68 -2.35
CA PHE A 11 4.88 -13.88 -1.32
C PHE A 11 4.15 -14.10 0.01
N ALA A 12 4.78 -14.82 0.95
CA ALA A 12 4.36 -14.91 2.34
C ALA A 12 4.44 -13.51 2.97
N LEU A 13 3.34 -12.75 2.85
CA LEU A 13 3.19 -11.47 3.53
C LEU A 13 3.20 -11.74 5.03
N PRO A 14 3.99 -11.01 5.82
CA PRO A 14 3.91 -11.09 7.26
C PRO A 14 2.48 -10.75 7.71
N PRO A 15 1.97 -11.36 8.76
CA PRO A 15 0.61 -11.13 9.22
C PRO A 15 0.43 -9.66 9.64
N MET A 16 -0.45 -8.98 8.94
CA MET A 16 -0.88 -7.63 9.27
C MET A 16 -1.96 -7.70 10.35
N VAL A 17 -1.88 -6.88 11.38
CA VAL A 17 -2.80 -6.91 12.50
C VAL A 17 -3.64 -5.64 12.54
N SER A 18 -4.94 -5.81 12.72
CA SER A 18 -5.88 -4.72 12.99
C SER A 18 -6.47 -4.87 14.38
N LEU A 19 -6.38 -3.81 15.16
CA LEU A 19 -7.01 -3.69 16.47
C LEU A 19 -8.20 -2.74 16.35
N ALA A 20 -9.36 -3.15 16.83
CA ALA A 20 -10.58 -2.35 16.79
C ALA A 20 -11.35 -2.46 18.10
N GLN A 21 -12.12 -1.42 18.42
CA GLN A 21 -13.07 -1.47 19.52
C GLN A 21 -14.29 -2.35 19.17
N GLU A 22 -15.13 -2.57 20.18
CA GLU A 22 -16.35 -3.36 20.04
C GLU A 22 -17.23 -2.89 18.87
N ARG A 23 -17.44 -3.78 17.90
CA ARG A 23 -18.08 -3.48 16.61
C ARG A 23 -19.59 -3.59 16.62
N GLN A 24 -20.18 -3.94 17.77
CA GLN A 24 -21.60 -4.28 17.88
C GLN A 24 -22.24 -3.85 19.20
N ILE A 25 -23.50 -3.52 19.13
CA ILE A 25 -24.36 -3.28 20.30
C ILE A 25 -25.51 -4.27 20.25
N LYS A 26 -25.82 -4.89 21.37
CA LYS A 26 -27.03 -5.74 21.52
C LYS A 26 -28.17 -4.92 22.13
N GLU A 27 -29.25 -4.79 21.40
CA GLU A 27 -30.47 -4.12 21.86
C GLU A 27 -31.66 -4.98 21.53
N LYS A 28 -32.51 -5.27 22.55
CA LYS A 28 -33.74 -6.10 22.41
C LYS A 28 -33.52 -7.41 21.64
N GLY A 29 -32.39 -8.08 21.87
CA GLY A 29 -32.05 -9.34 21.21
C GLY A 29 -31.51 -9.22 19.78
N LYS A 30 -31.49 -8.01 19.21
CA LYS A 30 -30.86 -7.74 17.88
C LYS A 30 -29.48 -7.14 18.06
N THR A 31 -28.61 -7.45 17.13
CA THR A 31 -27.25 -6.91 17.11
C THR A 31 -27.14 -5.84 16.02
N PHE A 32 -26.69 -4.66 16.42
CA PHE A 32 -26.50 -3.51 15.54
C PHE A 32 -25.00 -3.22 15.38
N PHE A 33 -24.66 -2.62 14.26
CA PHE A 33 -23.33 -2.09 14.04
C PHE A 33 -23.09 -0.87 14.94
N LYS A 34 -21.90 -0.80 15.53
CA LYS A 34 -21.41 0.37 16.28
C LYS A 34 -20.24 0.98 15.51
N PRO A 35 -20.28 2.27 15.12
CA PRO A 35 -19.12 2.95 14.59
C PRO A 35 -17.95 2.89 15.57
N HIS A 36 -16.74 2.64 15.06
CA HIS A 36 -15.57 2.42 15.93
C HIS A 36 -14.27 2.80 15.25
N PRO A 37 -13.26 3.29 15.99
CA PRO A 37 -11.92 3.43 15.49
C PRO A 37 -11.23 2.07 15.35
N PHE A 38 -10.19 2.03 14.53
CA PHE A 38 -9.29 0.89 14.41
C PHE A 38 -7.86 1.35 14.15
N LEU A 39 -6.90 0.53 14.53
CA LEU A 39 -5.48 0.69 14.27
C LEU A 39 -4.99 -0.49 13.45
N GLN A 40 -4.20 -0.23 12.41
CA GLN A 40 -3.60 -1.27 11.57
C GLN A 40 -2.09 -1.08 11.53
N LEU A 41 -1.36 -2.16 11.78
CA LEU A 41 0.08 -2.26 11.59
C LEU A 41 0.32 -3.26 10.45
N GLN A 42 1.08 -2.85 9.46
CA GLN A 42 1.32 -3.62 8.25
C GLN A 42 2.81 -3.71 7.97
N GLY A 43 3.24 -4.87 7.47
CA GLY A 43 4.58 -5.09 6.94
C GLY A 43 4.47 -5.94 5.69
N GLY A 44 5.31 -5.71 4.71
CA GLY A 44 5.22 -6.40 3.44
C GLY A 44 6.35 -6.05 2.49
N ALA A 45 6.08 -6.22 1.22
CA ALA A 45 6.98 -5.87 0.14
C ALA A 45 6.29 -4.95 -0.85
N ALA A 46 7.04 -4.02 -1.41
CA ALA A 46 6.62 -3.17 -2.50
C ALA A 46 7.48 -3.46 -3.74
N HIS A 47 6.88 -3.32 -4.91
CA HIS A 47 7.54 -3.44 -6.19
C HIS A 47 7.33 -2.18 -7.00
N THR A 48 8.39 -1.46 -7.32
CA THR A 48 8.34 -0.29 -8.22
C THR A 48 8.49 -0.78 -9.65
N LEU A 49 7.58 -0.39 -10.55
CA LEU A 49 7.74 -0.70 -11.96
C LEU A 49 8.95 0.04 -12.54
N GLY A 50 9.81 -0.69 -13.21
CA GLY A 50 11.00 -0.17 -13.86
C GLY A 50 11.49 -1.12 -14.93
N GLU A 51 12.59 -0.76 -15.61
CA GLU A 51 13.17 -1.54 -16.71
C GLU A 51 14.05 -2.71 -16.23
N ALA A 52 14.43 -2.72 -14.94
CA ALA A 52 15.24 -3.78 -14.36
C ALA A 52 14.42 -5.07 -14.12
N THR A 53 15.10 -6.15 -13.75
CA THR A 53 14.47 -7.44 -13.48
C THR A 53 13.46 -7.33 -12.32
N PHE A 54 12.30 -7.97 -12.43
CA PHE A 54 11.22 -7.90 -11.43
C PHE A 54 11.70 -8.15 -9.99
N MET A 55 12.53 -9.17 -9.79
CA MET A 55 13.02 -9.53 -8.45
C MET A 55 13.96 -8.47 -7.85
N ASP A 56 14.68 -7.74 -8.68
CA ASP A 56 15.65 -6.73 -8.25
C ASP A 56 14.96 -5.45 -7.75
N LEU A 57 13.71 -5.21 -8.19
CA LEU A 57 12.91 -4.03 -7.83
C LEU A 57 11.99 -4.26 -6.62
N ILE A 58 12.07 -5.42 -5.97
CA ILE A 58 11.34 -5.69 -4.74
C ILE A 58 12.07 -5.03 -3.56
N SER A 59 11.31 -4.35 -2.72
CA SER A 59 11.79 -3.65 -1.54
C SER A 59 10.88 -3.89 -0.34
N PRO A 60 11.39 -3.82 0.90
CA PRO A 60 10.57 -3.90 2.09
C PRO A 60 9.64 -2.70 2.19
N ALA A 61 8.46 -2.91 2.77
CA ALA A 61 7.49 -1.86 3.03
C ALA A 61 6.84 -2.05 4.41
N ALA A 62 6.51 -0.95 5.06
CA ALA A 62 5.76 -0.95 6.31
C ALA A 62 4.70 0.15 6.28
N ALA A 63 3.61 -0.04 7.02
CA ALA A 63 2.60 0.98 7.19
C ALA A 63 1.96 0.93 8.58
N LEU A 64 1.59 2.12 9.06
CA LEU A 64 0.81 2.32 10.26
C LEU A 64 -0.41 3.16 9.88
N ASN A 65 -1.60 2.66 10.16
CA ASN A 65 -2.85 3.33 9.81
C ASN A 65 -3.77 3.44 11.01
N LEU A 66 -4.36 4.61 11.18
CA LEU A 66 -5.45 4.87 12.10
C LEU A 66 -6.72 5.14 11.29
N GLY A 67 -7.77 4.40 11.56
CA GLY A 67 -9.02 4.54 10.81
C GLY A 67 -10.25 4.58 11.68
N TYR A 68 -11.37 4.89 11.03
CA TYR A 68 -12.69 4.89 11.63
C TYR A 68 -13.71 4.26 10.69
N GLN A 69 -14.41 3.26 11.19
CA GLN A 69 -15.50 2.61 10.48
C GLN A 69 -16.81 3.31 10.84
N PHE A 70 -17.39 4.03 9.88
CA PHE A 70 -18.62 4.82 10.10
C PHE A 70 -19.89 3.98 9.98
N THR A 71 -19.90 3.07 9.01
CA THR A 71 -20.99 2.17 8.72
C THR A 71 -20.46 0.75 8.50
N PRO A 72 -21.31 -0.28 8.44
CA PRO A 72 -20.82 -1.62 8.08
C PRO A 72 -20.07 -1.68 6.74
N VAL A 73 -20.38 -0.78 5.82
CA VAL A 73 -19.84 -0.77 4.45
C VAL A 73 -18.71 0.24 4.30
N PHE A 74 -18.80 1.40 4.97
CA PHE A 74 -17.91 2.54 4.71
C PHE A 74 -17.06 2.90 5.90
N GLY A 75 -15.77 3.09 5.65
CA GLY A 75 -14.78 3.59 6.60
C GLY A 75 -13.77 4.52 5.93
N MET A 76 -12.94 5.14 6.74
CA MET A 76 -11.78 5.94 6.31
C MET A 76 -10.57 5.57 7.16
N ARG A 77 -9.39 5.72 6.59
CA ARG A 77 -8.13 5.61 7.34
C ARG A 77 -7.13 6.66 6.89
N LEU A 78 -6.40 7.18 7.84
CA LEU A 78 -5.21 7.99 7.67
C LEU A 78 -4.02 7.16 8.09
N GLY A 79 -2.97 7.15 7.28
CA GLY A 79 -1.79 6.34 7.57
C GLY A 79 -0.51 6.93 7.05
N ALA A 80 0.56 6.37 7.54
CA ALA A 80 1.91 6.56 7.02
C ALA A 80 2.44 5.21 6.54
N SER A 81 3.00 5.19 5.35
CA SER A 81 3.63 4.02 4.75
C SER A 81 4.96 4.43 4.12
N GLY A 82 5.79 3.47 3.82
CA GLY A 82 7.06 3.69 3.16
C GLY A 82 8.09 2.67 3.58
N TRP A 83 9.29 2.93 3.31
CA TRP A 83 10.58 2.40 3.68
C TRP A 83 11.56 2.60 2.53
N GLN A 84 11.59 1.68 1.55
CA GLN A 84 12.58 1.66 0.50
C GLN A 84 11.90 1.52 -0.88
N GLY A 85 12.34 2.30 -1.83
CA GLY A 85 12.03 2.13 -3.24
C GLY A 85 13.29 1.74 -4.01
N LYS A 86 13.11 1.02 -5.10
CA LYS A 86 14.21 0.62 -5.98
C LYS A 86 13.93 1.05 -7.40
N GLY A 87 14.99 1.49 -8.06
CA GLY A 87 14.99 1.76 -9.49
C GLY A 87 16.19 1.12 -10.16
N GLY A 88 16.16 1.01 -11.47
CA GLY A 88 17.27 0.41 -12.19
C GLY A 88 17.43 0.97 -13.60
N TRP A 89 18.67 0.95 -14.08
CA TRP A 89 19.05 1.26 -15.45
C TRP A 89 19.44 -0.03 -16.17
N VAL A 90 19.07 -0.15 -17.43
CA VAL A 90 19.38 -1.34 -18.23
C VAL A 90 20.73 -1.18 -18.97
N ALA A 91 21.06 0.05 -19.36
CA ALA A 91 22.32 0.35 -20.04
C ALA A 91 22.90 1.70 -19.53
N PRO A 92 23.93 1.67 -18.68
CA PRO A 92 24.56 0.50 -18.04
C PRO A 92 23.61 -0.16 -17.03
N ALA A 93 23.75 -1.47 -16.82
CA ALA A 93 22.94 -2.19 -15.84
C ALA A 93 23.36 -1.76 -14.42
N GLN A 94 22.56 -0.93 -13.79
CA GLN A 94 22.78 -0.42 -12.44
C GLN A 94 21.48 -0.36 -11.68
N LEU A 95 21.48 -0.80 -10.42
CA LEU A 95 20.39 -0.70 -9.48
C LEU A 95 20.70 0.41 -8.48
N TYR A 96 19.69 1.15 -8.09
CA TYR A 96 19.78 2.14 -7.02
C TYR A 96 18.59 2.03 -6.09
N GLU A 97 18.78 2.47 -4.86
CA GLU A 97 17.80 2.44 -3.80
C GLU A 97 17.59 3.85 -3.27
N PHE A 98 16.35 4.15 -2.90
CA PHE A 98 16.00 5.40 -2.24
C PHE A 98 15.01 5.11 -1.11
N GLN A 99 15.00 5.97 -0.11
CA GLN A 99 14.04 5.87 0.98
C GLN A 99 12.92 6.87 0.80
N PHE A 100 11.73 6.50 1.24
CA PHE A 100 10.59 7.39 1.22
C PHE A 100 9.63 7.12 2.37
N VAL A 101 8.87 8.14 2.73
CA VAL A 101 7.71 8.05 3.59
C VAL A 101 6.52 8.67 2.88
N GLN A 102 5.36 8.05 2.99
CA GLN A 102 4.13 8.50 2.33
C GLN A 102 3.00 8.61 3.35
N GLY A 103 2.41 9.79 3.47
CA GLY A 103 1.14 9.98 4.17
C GLY A 103 -0.02 9.66 3.24
N ASN A 104 -1.00 8.88 3.72
CA ASN A 104 -2.12 8.39 2.91
C ASN A 104 -3.46 8.67 3.60
N LEU A 105 -4.45 9.03 2.80
CA LEU A 105 -5.86 9.07 3.21
C LEU A 105 -6.66 8.15 2.30
N ASP A 106 -7.24 7.08 2.85
CA ASP A 106 -7.98 6.07 2.10
C ASP A 106 -9.43 6.02 2.55
N LEU A 107 -10.32 5.83 1.59
CA LEU A 107 -11.70 5.39 1.78
C LEU A 107 -11.75 3.87 1.71
N LEU A 108 -12.49 3.26 2.61
CA LEU A 108 -12.63 1.81 2.72
C LEU A 108 -14.08 1.39 2.44
N PHE A 109 -14.25 0.36 1.63
CA PHE A 109 -15.55 -0.19 1.28
C PHE A 109 -15.58 -1.70 1.55
N ASP A 110 -16.24 -2.12 2.62
CA ASP A 110 -16.43 -3.55 2.94
C ASP A 110 -17.40 -4.19 1.95
N LEU A 111 -16.87 -4.97 1.01
CA LEU A 111 -17.65 -5.66 -0.01
C LEU A 111 -18.49 -6.79 0.61
N GLY A 112 -17.98 -7.40 1.69
CA GLY A 112 -18.71 -8.42 2.42
C GLY A 112 -19.98 -7.86 3.05
N ALA A 113 -19.93 -6.67 3.63
CA ALA A 113 -21.09 -6.00 4.19
C ALA A 113 -22.00 -5.42 3.11
N LEU A 114 -21.43 -4.92 2.01
CA LEU A 114 -22.18 -4.37 0.88
C LEU A 114 -23.10 -5.40 0.24
N PHE A 115 -22.57 -6.60 -0.07
CA PHE A 115 -23.34 -7.64 -0.76
C PHE A 115 -24.05 -8.62 0.19
N GLY A 116 -23.51 -8.85 1.38
CA GLY A 116 -24.03 -9.83 2.34
C GLY A 116 -24.68 -9.25 3.59
N GLY A 117 -24.83 -7.92 3.66
CA GLY A 117 -25.36 -7.21 4.82
C GLY A 117 -24.44 -7.27 6.03
N PHE A 118 -24.80 -6.55 7.10
CA PHE A 118 -24.05 -6.57 8.35
C PHE A 118 -24.19 -7.93 9.06
N LYS A 119 -23.07 -8.60 9.28
CA LYS A 119 -22.98 -9.84 10.07
C LYS A 119 -21.94 -9.66 11.18
N PRO A 120 -22.37 -9.59 12.46
CA PRO A 120 -21.47 -9.26 13.58
C PRO A 120 -20.29 -10.20 13.74
N LYS A 121 -20.48 -11.47 13.40
CA LYS A 121 -19.46 -12.53 13.51
C LYS A 121 -18.93 -13.01 12.16
N ARG A 122 -18.89 -12.14 11.16
CA ARG A 122 -18.29 -12.50 9.87
C ARG A 122 -16.83 -12.82 10.06
N ALA A 123 -16.42 -14.02 9.60
CA ALA A 123 -15.04 -14.48 9.74
C ALA A 123 -14.12 -13.79 8.73
N ILE A 124 -14.59 -13.59 7.51
CA ILE A 124 -13.81 -13.02 6.40
C ILE A 124 -14.59 -11.85 5.80
N SER A 125 -13.97 -10.69 5.72
CA SER A 125 -14.51 -9.46 5.12
C SER A 125 -13.57 -8.96 4.04
N PRO A 126 -13.86 -9.20 2.76
CA PRO A 126 -13.16 -8.57 1.66
C PRO A 126 -13.56 -7.09 1.58
N TYR A 127 -12.60 -6.24 1.27
CA TYR A 127 -12.83 -4.80 1.11
C TYR A 127 -12.01 -4.21 -0.02
N LEU A 128 -12.50 -3.12 -0.57
CA LEU A 128 -11.79 -2.25 -1.50
C LEU A 128 -11.31 -1.02 -0.74
N PHE A 129 -10.14 -0.50 -1.11
CA PHE A 129 -9.73 0.82 -0.68
C PHE A 129 -9.30 1.67 -1.88
N ALA A 130 -9.55 2.96 -1.78
CA ALA A 130 -9.08 3.96 -2.73
C ALA A 130 -8.76 5.26 -1.99
N GLY A 131 -7.70 5.92 -2.39
CA GLY A 131 -7.27 7.12 -1.69
C GLY A 131 -6.18 7.88 -2.41
N GLY A 132 -5.59 8.80 -1.69
CA GLY A 132 -4.47 9.60 -2.16
C GLY A 132 -3.47 9.84 -1.04
N GLY A 133 -2.28 10.24 -1.43
CA GLY A 133 -1.23 10.50 -0.49
C GLY A 133 -0.14 11.41 -1.06
N TYR A 134 0.74 11.78 -0.16
CA TYR A 134 1.93 12.56 -0.47
C TYR A 134 3.15 11.78 0.00
N ALA A 135 4.00 11.42 -0.94
CA ALA A 135 5.26 10.73 -0.69
C ALA A 135 6.39 11.76 -0.61
N TYR A 136 7.29 11.52 0.32
CA TYR A 136 8.49 12.32 0.50
C TYR A 136 9.70 11.41 0.44
N GLY A 137 10.48 11.53 -0.64
CA GLY A 137 11.70 10.76 -0.87
C GLY A 137 12.93 11.43 -0.27
N PHE A 138 13.85 10.63 0.22
CA PHE A 138 15.14 11.03 0.77
C PHE A 138 16.16 9.90 0.56
N GLU A 139 17.45 10.19 0.75
CA GLU A 139 18.55 9.23 0.58
C GLU A 139 18.52 8.51 -0.78
N ASN A 140 18.53 9.29 -1.86
CA ASN A 140 18.51 8.73 -3.21
C ASN A 140 19.90 8.20 -3.63
N GLY A 141 20.05 6.89 -3.67
CA GLY A 141 21.27 6.21 -4.09
C GLY A 141 21.62 6.42 -5.57
N ALA A 142 20.70 6.88 -6.40
CA ALA A 142 20.96 7.23 -7.80
C ALA A 142 22.02 8.35 -7.95
N THR A 143 22.18 9.18 -6.92
CA THR A 143 23.21 10.24 -6.91
C THR A 143 24.65 9.70 -6.92
N ALA A 144 24.85 8.45 -6.49
CA ALA A 144 26.15 7.78 -6.48
C ALA A 144 26.49 7.11 -7.83
N ILE A 145 25.57 7.09 -8.77
CA ILE A 145 25.78 6.52 -10.10
C ILE A 145 26.69 7.45 -10.88
N ASN A 146 27.78 6.89 -11.45
CA ASN A 146 28.67 7.64 -12.30
C ASN A 146 27.99 7.96 -13.64
N THR A 147 27.65 9.23 -13.83
CA THR A 147 26.84 9.72 -14.97
C THR A 147 27.70 10.32 -16.08
N ASN A 148 29.01 10.03 -16.15
CA ASN A 148 29.93 10.64 -17.12
C ASN A 148 29.48 10.47 -18.59
N ASP A 149 28.62 9.51 -18.89
CA ASP A 149 28.13 9.20 -20.23
C ASP A 149 26.61 9.38 -20.42
N TYR A 150 25.87 9.77 -19.37
CA TYR A 150 24.41 9.86 -19.43
C TYR A 150 23.87 11.13 -18.72
N ASP A 151 23.03 11.85 -19.43
CA ASP A 151 22.34 13.02 -18.89
C ASP A 151 21.11 12.58 -18.10
N LEU A 152 21.22 12.54 -16.78
CA LEU A 152 20.11 12.21 -15.89
C LEU A 152 19.24 13.46 -15.64
N GLU A 153 18.39 13.80 -16.60
CA GLU A 153 17.61 15.04 -16.63
C GLU A 153 16.68 15.21 -15.42
N TYR A 154 16.29 14.12 -14.74
CA TYR A 154 15.29 14.12 -13.66
C TYR A 154 15.76 13.50 -12.35
N LEU A 155 17.05 13.37 -12.16
CA LEU A 155 17.59 12.89 -10.89
C LEU A 155 17.30 13.91 -9.77
N TRP A 156 16.52 13.50 -8.77
CA TRP A 156 16.39 14.30 -7.55
C TRP A 156 17.52 13.94 -6.57
N MET A 157 18.37 14.92 -6.29
CA MET A 157 19.61 14.70 -5.54
C MET A 157 19.45 14.70 -4.03
N GLU A 158 18.45 15.43 -3.50
CA GLU A 158 18.28 15.57 -2.05
C GLU A 158 16.94 15.02 -1.60
N LYS A 159 15.95 15.87 -1.48
CA LYS A 159 14.64 15.57 -0.93
C LYS A 159 13.58 16.07 -1.88
N ARG A 160 12.59 15.24 -2.16
CA ARG A 160 11.51 15.63 -3.06
C ARG A 160 10.16 15.05 -2.63
N GLY A 161 9.12 15.83 -2.87
CA GLY A 161 7.76 15.42 -2.60
C GLY A 161 7.00 15.04 -3.86
N PHE A 162 6.14 14.03 -3.76
CA PHE A 162 5.35 13.48 -4.86
C PHE A 162 3.91 13.28 -4.42
N LEU A 163 2.96 13.70 -5.26
CA LEU A 163 1.56 13.36 -5.08
C LEU A 163 1.28 11.99 -5.71
N GLY A 164 0.39 11.23 -5.09
CA GLY A 164 0.00 9.93 -5.61
C GLY A 164 -1.44 9.56 -5.28
N GLY A 165 -2.03 8.77 -6.16
CA GLY A 165 -3.29 8.07 -5.94
C GLY A 165 -3.04 6.60 -5.65
N ARG A 166 -3.87 5.97 -4.83
CA ARG A 166 -3.74 4.54 -4.52
C ARG A 166 -5.08 3.84 -4.52
N VAL A 167 -5.06 2.59 -4.94
CA VAL A 167 -6.23 1.72 -4.96
C VAL A 167 -5.79 0.29 -4.70
N GLY A 168 -6.63 -0.49 -4.04
CA GLY A 168 -6.33 -1.89 -3.80
C GLY A 168 -7.48 -2.66 -3.18
N LEU A 169 -7.21 -3.92 -2.98
CA LEU A 169 -8.12 -4.88 -2.36
C LEU A 169 -7.50 -5.41 -1.09
N GLY A 170 -8.32 -5.67 -0.11
CA GLY A 170 -7.92 -6.29 1.13
C GLY A 170 -8.90 -7.35 1.59
N MET A 171 -8.44 -8.16 2.50
CA MET A 171 -9.23 -9.18 3.18
C MET A 171 -8.92 -9.12 4.67
N SER A 172 -9.92 -8.88 5.48
CA SER A 172 -9.84 -8.93 6.93
C SER A 172 -10.33 -10.30 7.43
N VAL A 173 -9.46 -11.03 8.11
CA VAL A 173 -9.76 -12.32 8.73
C VAL A 173 -9.87 -12.11 10.24
N ARG A 174 -11.07 -12.26 10.78
CA ARG A 174 -11.36 -12.03 12.18
C ARG A 174 -10.77 -13.14 13.06
N ILE A 175 -9.98 -12.76 14.03
CA ILE A 175 -9.44 -13.67 15.06
C ILE A 175 -10.26 -13.56 16.35
N SER A 176 -10.61 -12.33 16.74
CA SER A 176 -11.45 -12.05 17.91
C SER A 176 -12.37 -10.85 17.66
N ASP A 177 -13.09 -10.41 18.67
CA ASP A 177 -13.92 -9.21 18.58
C ASP A 177 -13.11 -7.93 18.38
N ALA A 178 -11.87 -7.91 18.86
CA ALA A 178 -10.96 -6.77 18.79
C ALA A 178 -9.81 -6.94 17.79
N VAL A 179 -9.51 -8.17 17.33
CA VAL A 179 -8.31 -8.46 16.53
C VAL A 179 -8.67 -9.13 15.22
N ALA A 180 -8.09 -8.65 14.13
CA ALA A 180 -8.17 -9.27 12.82
C ALA A 180 -6.79 -9.29 12.14
N ILE A 181 -6.53 -10.32 11.36
CA ILE A 181 -5.42 -10.37 10.41
C ILE A 181 -5.89 -9.74 9.11
N ILE A 182 -5.03 -8.93 8.50
CA ILE A 182 -5.32 -8.26 7.24
C ILE A 182 -4.33 -8.74 6.20
N LEU A 183 -4.84 -9.00 5.01
CA LEU A 183 -4.06 -9.19 3.79
C LEU A 183 -4.49 -8.10 2.82
N GLU A 184 -3.55 -7.30 2.34
CA GLU A 184 -3.79 -6.24 1.35
C GLU A 184 -2.87 -6.40 0.16
N GLY A 185 -3.38 -6.03 -1.02
CA GLY A 185 -2.59 -5.80 -2.20
C GLY A 185 -3.12 -4.56 -2.91
N GLY A 186 -2.22 -3.68 -3.31
CA GLY A 186 -2.61 -2.42 -3.91
C GLY A 186 -1.61 -1.90 -4.92
N ALA A 187 -2.05 -0.90 -5.66
CA ALA A 187 -1.24 -0.14 -6.59
C ALA A 187 -1.27 1.34 -6.19
N THR A 188 -0.12 1.96 -6.21
CA THR A 188 0.05 3.41 -6.03
C THR A 188 0.58 3.98 -7.33
N ILE A 189 -0.06 5.02 -7.83
CA ILE A 189 0.36 5.80 -8.98
C ILE A 189 0.98 7.07 -8.43
N LEU A 190 2.22 7.32 -8.77
CA LEU A 190 3.01 8.47 -8.33
C LEU A 190 3.39 9.34 -9.52
N ASP A 191 3.86 10.55 -9.25
CA ASP A 191 4.41 11.44 -10.27
C ASP A 191 5.58 10.76 -11.01
N ASP A 192 5.72 11.02 -12.30
CA ASP A 192 6.73 10.46 -13.23
C ASP A 192 8.21 10.66 -12.80
N HIS A 193 8.43 11.45 -11.77
CA HIS A 193 9.78 11.71 -11.25
C HIS A 193 10.12 10.90 -10.00
N PHE A 194 9.21 10.05 -9.51
CA PHE A 194 9.42 9.33 -8.25
C PHE A 194 10.62 8.38 -8.31
N ASN A 195 10.79 7.68 -9.41
CA ASN A 195 11.90 6.76 -9.64
C ASN A 195 13.14 7.42 -10.27
N SER A 196 13.23 8.75 -10.28
CA SER A 196 14.33 9.53 -10.88
C SER A 196 14.49 9.38 -12.39
N LYS A 197 13.49 8.83 -13.07
CA LYS A 197 13.48 8.68 -14.54
C LYS A 197 12.29 9.43 -15.12
N ARG A 198 12.41 9.92 -16.33
CA ARG A 198 11.30 10.45 -17.13
C ARG A 198 10.94 9.47 -18.23
N ALA A 199 9.79 8.86 -18.11
CA ALA A 199 9.19 8.05 -19.15
C ALA A 199 7.99 8.71 -19.83
N ASN A 200 7.61 9.93 -19.42
CA ASN A 200 6.35 10.60 -19.73
C ASN A 200 5.11 9.76 -19.35
N ASN A 201 5.26 8.90 -18.37
CA ASN A 201 4.22 8.05 -17.80
C ASN A 201 4.35 8.07 -16.28
N PRO A 202 3.25 8.05 -15.54
CA PRO A 202 3.30 8.02 -14.09
C PRO A 202 3.99 6.75 -13.57
N ASP A 203 4.70 6.88 -12.46
CA ASP A 203 5.34 5.75 -11.79
C ASP A 203 4.33 4.90 -11.04
N TRP A 204 4.43 3.60 -11.20
CA TRP A 204 3.59 2.63 -10.53
C TRP A 204 4.36 1.87 -9.48
N GLN A 205 3.77 1.76 -8.31
CA GLN A 205 4.26 0.92 -7.23
C GLN A 205 3.16 -0.03 -6.78
N PHE A 206 3.48 -1.32 -6.68
CA PHE A 206 2.61 -2.35 -6.14
C PHE A 206 3.07 -2.74 -4.73
N ASN A 207 2.16 -2.87 -3.81
CA ASN A 207 2.37 -3.18 -2.41
C ASN A 207 1.27 -4.09 -1.84
#